data_43a38fe55df4b40c0997adbfa6e80a17
#
_entry.id   43a38fe55df4b40c0997adbfa6e80a17
#
_cell.length_a   1.000
_cell.length_b   1.000
_cell.length_c   1.000
_cell.angle_alpha   90.00
_cell.angle_beta   90.00
_cell.angle_gamma   90.00
#
_symmetry.space_group_name_H-M   'P 1'
#
loop_
_entity.id
_entity.type
_entity.pdbx_description
1 polymer ?
#
loop_
_entity_poly.entity_id
_entity_poly.type
_entity_poly.pdbx_seq_one_letter_code
_entity_poly.pdbx_strand_id
1 'polypeptide(L)'
;MDNFDYPAIGQRIKQLRKRKGLNQTELAQMLKKSLRTVQKYETGEIEVSIAVVNQIADLLDTTSTYILGYESSTTQIRTLANVMDFLFKLE
;
A
#
# COMPACT_ATOMS: atom_id res chain seq x y z
N MET A 1 7.89 -0.28 20.65
CA MET A 1 8.12 0.97 19.91
C MET A 1 8.27 0.63 18.44
N ASP A 2 7.51 1.28 17.61
CA ASP A 2 7.65 1.02 16.18
C ASP A 2 8.69 1.95 15.58
N ASN A 3 9.32 1.48 14.52
CA ASN A 3 10.32 2.24 13.79
C ASN A 3 9.83 2.53 12.38
N PHE A 4 8.51 2.60 12.21
CA PHE A 4 7.95 2.83 10.90
C PHE A 4 8.18 4.26 10.46
N ASP A 5 8.52 4.39 9.21
CA ASP A 5 8.67 5.70 8.56
C ASP A 5 7.31 6.08 7.98
N TYR A 6 6.50 6.78 8.76
CA TYR A 6 5.14 7.10 8.35
C TYR A 6 5.06 7.97 7.11
N PRO A 7 5.94 8.97 6.91
CA PRO A 7 5.95 9.67 5.62
C PRO A 7 6.19 8.75 4.43
N ALA A 8 7.12 7.80 4.55
CA ALA A 8 7.38 6.87 3.46
C ALA A 8 6.20 5.92 3.26
N ILE A 9 5.58 5.47 4.34
CA ILE A 9 4.38 4.64 4.25
C ILE A 9 3.28 5.41 3.52
N GLY A 10 3.07 6.66 3.91
CA GLY A 10 2.07 7.51 3.28
C GLY A 10 2.32 7.69 1.80
N GLN A 11 3.58 7.85 1.41
CA GLN A 11 3.95 8.01 0.02
C GLN A 11 3.63 6.75 -0.78
N ARG A 12 3.88 5.58 -0.20
CA ARG A 12 3.55 4.32 -0.86
C ARG A 12 2.04 4.18 -1.04
N ILE A 13 1.27 4.54 -0.02
CA ILE A 13 -0.19 4.53 -0.10
C ILE A 13 -0.65 5.44 -1.24
N LYS A 14 -0.11 6.65 -1.30
CA LYS A 14 -0.49 7.61 -2.33
C LYS A 14 -0.19 7.07 -3.72
N GLN A 15 0.99 6.50 -3.92
CA GLN A 15 1.36 5.96 -5.22
C GLN A 15 0.47 4.79 -5.62
N LEU A 16 0.18 3.91 -4.68
CA LEU A 16 -0.70 2.77 -4.93
C LEU A 16 -2.12 3.22 -5.26
N ARG A 17 -2.59 4.23 -4.52
CA ARG A 17 -3.90 4.80 -4.77
C ARG A 17 -4.00 5.37 -6.20
N LYS A 18 -2.99 6.13 -6.59
CA LYS A 18 -2.97 6.72 -7.94
C LYS A 18 -2.89 5.65 -9.02
N ARG A 19 -2.11 4.61 -8.77
CA ARG A 19 -2.00 3.50 -9.73
C ARG A 19 -3.34 2.81 -9.91
N LYS A 20 -4.13 2.76 -8.85
CA LYS A 20 -5.46 2.16 -8.91
C LYS A 20 -6.50 3.10 -9.53
N GLY A 21 -6.11 4.35 -9.80
CA GLY A 21 -7.01 5.32 -10.41
C GLY A 21 -7.96 5.98 -9.42
N LEU A 22 -7.63 5.96 -8.14
CA LEU A 22 -8.50 6.51 -7.10
C LEU A 22 -8.01 7.87 -6.65
N ASN A 23 -8.95 8.77 -6.35
CA ASN A 23 -8.60 10.00 -5.66
C ASN A 23 -8.71 9.80 -4.16
N GLN A 24 -8.27 10.79 -3.39
CA GLN A 24 -8.25 10.69 -1.94
C GLN A 24 -9.65 10.52 -1.34
N THR A 25 -10.62 11.20 -1.92
CA THR A 25 -12.00 11.09 -1.45
C THR A 25 -12.53 9.68 -1.63
N GLU A 26 -12.23 9.08 -2.77
CA GLU A 26 -12.66 7.70 -3.03
C GLU A 26 -12.04 6.73 -2.04
N LEU A 27 -10.74 6.87 -1.80
CA LEU A 27 -10.09 6.00 -0.84
C LEU A 27 -10.66 6.21 0.56
N ALA A 28 -10.92 7.46 0.93
CA ALA A 28 -11.52 7.76 2.24
C ALA A 28 -12.86 7.06 2.39
N GLN A 29 -13.69 7.11 1.36
CA GLN A 29 -15.00 6.45 1.40
C GLN A 29 -14.85 4.94 1.55
N MET A 30 -13.91 4.34 0.84
CA MET A 30 -13.68 2.90 0.92
C MET A 30 -13.20 2.48 2.30
N LEU A 31 -12.42 3.34 2.95
CA LEU A 31 -11.91 3.08 4.29
C LEU A 31 -12.88 3.51 5.39
N LYS A 32 -13.95 4.21 5.03
CA LYS A 32 -14.88 4.80 5.98
C LYS A 32 -14.16 5.76 6.91
N LYS A 33 -13.25 6.54 6.35
CA LYS A 33 -12.49 7.56 7.05
C LYS A 33 -12.80 8.91 6.40
N SER A 34 -12.44 9.99 7.09
CA SER A 34 -12.58 11.32 6.50
C SER A 34 -11.48 11.56 5.46
N LEU A 35 -11.76 12.47 4.55
CA LEU A 35 -10.76 12.91 3.58
C LEU A 35 -9.52 13.44 4.29
N ARG A 36 -9.72 14.23 5.35
CA ARG A 36 -8.61 14.79 6.11
C ARG A 36 -7.72 13.70 6.70
N THR A 37 -8.33 12.62 7.17
CA THR A 37 -7.57 11.50 7.72
C THR A 37 -6.70 10.86 6.64
N VAL A 38 -7.26 10.64 5.45
CA VAL A 38 -6.48 10.05 4.35
C VAL A 38 -5.34 10.98 3.95
N GLN A 39 -5.61 12.29 3.89
CA GLN A 39 -4.54 13.25 3.58
C GLN A 39 -3.41 13.15 4.59
N LYS A 40 -3.73 13.03 5.86
CA LYS A 40 -2.72 12.93 6.91
C LYS A 40 -1.98 11.59 6.87
N TYR A 41 -2.66 10.53 6.48
CA TYR A 41 -1.97 9.26 6.25
C TYR A 41 -0.94 9.40 5.16
N GLU A 42 -1.30 10.05 4.05
CA GLU A 42 -0.43 10.14 2.89
C GLU A 42 0.77 11.07 3.12
N THR A 43 0.62 12.05 3.99
CA THR A 43 1.75 12.92 4.35
C THR A 43 2.58 12.36 5.50
N GLY A 44 2.05 11.39 6.22
CA GLY A 44 2.75 10.85 7.38
C GLY A 44 2.54 11.67 8.64
N GLU A 45 1.61 12.63 8.64
CA GLU A 45 1.35 13.45 9.81
C GLU A 45 0.76 12.64 10.96
N ILE A 46 0.03 11.57 10.65
CA ILE A 46 -0.50 10.69 11.67
C ILE A 46 -0.14 9.25 11.32
N GLU A 47 -0.09 8.43 12.35
CA GLU A 47 0.21 7.02 12.18
C GLU A 47 -0.98 6.31 11.57
N VAL A 48 -0.71 5.39 10.66
CA VAL A 48 -1.74 4.50 10.15
C VAL A 48 -1.62 3.19 10.91
N SER A 49 -2.71 2.73 11.50
CA SER A 49 -2.68 1.49 12.29
C SER A 49 -2.46 0.29 11.38
N ILE A 50 -1.97 -0.79 11.96
CA ILE A 50 -1.76 -2.03 11.21
C ILE A 50 -3.09 -2.52 10.62
N ALA A 51 -4.18 -2.39 11.36
CA ALA A 51 -5.49 -2.80 10.86
C ALA A 51 -5.87 -2.03 9.59
N VAL A 52 -5.60 -0.72 9.59
CA VAL A 52 -5.90 0.11 8.42
C VAL A 52 -4.93 -0.20 7.28
N VAL A 53 -3.66 -0.44 7.59
CA VAL A 53 -2.70 -0.85 6.56
C VAL A 53 -3.17 -2.12 5.86
N ASN A 54 -3.63 -3.11 6.63
CA ASN A 54 -4.14 -4.35 6.05
C ASN A 54 -5.34 -4.09 5.15
N GLN A 55 -6.23 -3.20 5.58
CA GLN A 55 -7.39 -2.84 4.81
C GLN A 55 -7.00 -2.14 3.50
N ILE A 56 -6.06 -1.21 3.57
CA ILE A 56 -5.56 -0.51 2.39
C ILE A 56 -4.89 -1.50 1.43
N ALA A 57 -4.12 -2.43 1.96
CA ALA A 57 -3.44 -3.42 1.13
C ALA A 57 -4.46 -4.23 0.32
N ASP A 58 -5.54 -4.65 0.96
CA ASP A 58 -6.59 -5.38 0.24
C ASP A 58 -7.23 -4.52 -0.83
N LEU A 59 -7.54 -3.28 -0.51
CA LEU A 59 -8.21 -2.38 -1.44
C LEU A 59 -7.34 -2.01 -2.62
N LEU A 60 -6.04 -1.92 -2.41
CA LEU A 60 -5.11 -1.45 -3.44
C LEU A 60 -4.30 -2.59 -4.06
N ASP A 61 -4.70 -3.83 -3.81
CA ASP A 61 -4.11 -5.02 -4.43
C ASP A 61 -2.61 -5.13 -4.18
N THR A 62 -2.23 -4.95 -2.92
CA THR A 62 -0.83 -5.07 -2.53
C THR A 62 -0.75 -5.79 -1.19
N THR A 63 0.43 -5.81 -0.59
CA THR A 63 0.65 -6.45 0.70
C THR A 63 0.91 -5.41 1.76
N SER A 64 0.57 -5.75 3.00
CA SER A 64 0.88 -4.88 4.13
C SER A 64 2.39 -4.69 4.28
N THR A 65 3.16 -5.75 4.04
CA THR A 65 4.61 -5.67 4.17
C THR A 65 5.21 -4.69 3.15
N TYR A 66 4.64 -4.62 1.95
CA TYR A 66 5.11 -3.62 0.98
C TYR A 66 4.81 -2.21 1.48
N ILE A 67 3.60 -1.97 1.94
CA ILE A 67 3.21 -0.64 2.42
C ILE A 67 4.10 -0.22 3.59
N LEU A 68 4.37 -1.14 4.50
CA LEU A 68 5.18 -0.86 5.68
C LEU A 68 6.67 -0.71 5.38
N GLY A 69 7.10 -1.12 4.19
CA GLY A 69 8.49 -0.94 3.80
C GLY A 69 9.37 -2.15 4.00
N TYR A 70 8.81 -3.31 4.26
CA TYR A 70 9.58 -4.54 4.45
C TYR A 70 9.85 -5.28 3.16
N GLU A 71 9.15 -4.88 2.07
CA GLU A 71 9.36 -5.48 0.76
C GLU A 71 9.76 -4.38 -0.21
N SER A 72 10.75 -4.67 -1.03
CA SER A 72 11.12 -3.77 -2.11
C SER A 72 10.16 -3.96 -3.28
N SER A 73 10.17 -3.00 -4.21
CA SER A 73 9.41 -3.14 -5.45
C SER A 73 9.83 -4.38 -6.20
N THR A 74 11.13 -4.68 -6.19
CA THR A 74 11.65 -5.87 -6.86
C THR A 74 11.07 -7.13 -6.25
N THR A 75 11.02 -7.18 -4.92
CA THR A 75 10.44 -8.32 -4.23
C THR A 75 8.98 -8.50 -4.60
N GLN A 76 8.26 -7.40 -4.69
CA GLN A 76 6.85 -7.45 -5.02
C GLN A 76 6.62 -7.92 -6.46
N ILE A 77 7.51 -7.52 -7.37
CA ILE A 77 7.45 -7.97 -8.75
C ILE A 77 7.63 -9.49 -8.83
N ARG A 78 8.34 -10.05 -7.88
CA ARG A 78 8.53 -11.49 -7.80
C ARG A 78 7.40 -12.19 -7.08
N THR A 79 6.20 -11.76 -7.33
CA THR A 79 5.04 -12.43 -6.78
C THR A 79 4.97 -13.84 -7.33
N LEU A 80 4.17 -14.66 -6.68
CA LEU A 80 4.01 -16.05 -7.12
C LEU A 80 3.63 -16.11 -8.60
N ALA A 81 2.78 -15.21 -9.05
CA ALA A 81 2.36 -15.21 -10.45
C ALA A 81 3.54 -15.00 -11.39
N ASN A 82 4.44 -14.09 -11.04
CA ASN A 82 5.63 -13.84 -11.87
C ASN A 82 6.56 -15.02 -11.88
N VAL A 83 6.72 -15.67 -10.74
CA VAL A 83 7.58 -16.85 -10.65
C VAL A 83 7.00 -17.97 -11.49
N MET A 84 5.72 -18.20 -11.42
CA MET A 84 5.08 -19.25 -12.20
C MET A 84 5.22 -18.98 -13.68
N ASP A 85 5.02 -17.74 -14.09
CA ASP A 85 5.14 -17.36 -15.50
C ASP A 85 6.56 -17.61 -15.99
N PHE A 86 7.53 -17.25 -15.18
CA PHE A 86 8.94 -17.49 -15.53
C PHE A 86 9.21 -18.99 -15.74
N LEU A 87 8.70 -19.81 -14.84
CA LEU A 87 8.92 -21.25 -14.93
C LEU A 87 8.30 -21.83 -16.18
N PHE A 88 7.12 -21.35 -16.55
CA PHE A 88 6.47 -21.83 -17.77
C PHE A 88 7.26 -21.47 -19.01
N LYS A 89 7.91 -20.33 -19.00
CA LYS A 89 8.68 -19.89 -20.14
C LYS A 89 9.96 -20.72 -20.35
N LEU A 90 10.40 -21.39 -19.32
CA LEU A 90 11.58 -22.25 -19.43
C LEU A 90 11.29 -23.55 -20.14
N GLU A 91 10.03 -23.88 -20.30
CA GLU A 91 9.66 -25.07 -21.03
C GLU A 91 9.68 -24.78 -22.52
#